data_cf80403ab94d97601e675027dd0170f5
#
_entry.id   cf80403ab94d97601e675027dd0170f5
#
_cell.length_a   1.000
_cell.length_b   1.000
_cell.length_c   1.000
_cell.angle_alpha   90.00
_cell.angle_beta   90.00
_cell.angle_gamma   90.00
#
_symmetry.space_group_name_H-M   'P 1'
#
loop_
_entity.id
_entity.type
_entity.pdbx_description
1 polymer ?
#
loop_
_entity_poly.entity_id
_entity_poly.type
_entity_poly.pdbx_seq_one_letter_code
_entity_poly.pdbx_strand_id
1 'polypeptide(L)'
;MASVVEEARKIYQNPNASQAEINSAVNQVQNAIQALVKKSSQASKGALANAINIARRKVAEWSVSDPNRANRLRQLIASAQSVYNNPNASQAEVDAQTNALYAAM
;
A
#
# COMPACT_ATOMS: atom_id res chain seq x y z
N MET A 1 21.55 31.25 -1.37
CA MET A 1 21.73 30.08 -2.26
C MET A 1 23.15 29.58 -2.29
N ALA A 2 24.12 30.45 -2.53
CA ALA A 2 25.53 30.08 -2.47
C ALA A 2 25.97 29.58 -1.09
N SER A 3 25.36 30.08 -0.01
CA SER A 3 25.71 29.73 1.37
C SER A 3 25.37 28.27 1.73
N VAL A 4 24.30 27.70 1.20
CA VAL A 4 23.92 26.30 1.47
C VAL A 4 24.90 25.33 0.78
N VAL A 5 25.28 25.62 -0.46
CA VAL A 5 26.25 24.83 -1.19
C VAL A 5 27.64 24.96 -0.56
N GLU A 6 28.00 26.16 -0.09
CA GLU A 6 29.27 26.38 0.61
C GLU A 6 29.31 25.67 1.96
N GLU A 7 28.23 25.64 2.70
CA GLU A 7 28.14 24.90 3.96
C GLU A 7 28.26 23.39 3.73
N ALA A 8 27.61 22.87 2.72
CA ALA A 8 27.74 21.46 2.33
C ALA A 8 29.17 21.12 1.91
N ARG A 9 29.84 22.01 1.17
CA ARG A 9 31.25 21.84 0.81
C ARG A 9 32.18 21.91 2.03
N LYS A 10 31.90 22.81 2.96
CA LYS A 10 32.69 22.93 4.21
C LYS A 10 32.60 21.65 5.03
N ILE A 11 31.44 21.05 5.14
CA ILE A 11 31.23 19.78 5.84
C ILE A 11 31.98 18.66 5.10
N TYR A 12 31.86 18.61 3.79
CA TYR A 12 32.50 17.59 2.96
C TYR A 12 34.03 17.69 2.93
N GLN A 13 34.56 18.93 2.89
CA GLN A 13 35.99 19.19 2.83
C GLN A 13 36.62 19.32 4.22
N ASN A 14 35.85 19.38 5.27
CA ASN A 14 36.35 19.55 6.63
C ASN A 14 36.86 18.22 7.16
N PRO A 15 38.20 18.06 7.38
CA PRO A 15 38.75 16.80 7.90
C PRO A 15 38.30 16.50 9.32
N ASN A 16 37.74 17.50 10.02
CA ASN A 16 37.20 17.34 11.38
C ASN A 16 35.67 17.07 11.38
N ALA A 17 35.04 16.99 10.21
CA ALA A 17 33.62 16.60 10.15
C ALA A 17 33.49 15.19 10.73
N SER A 18 32.62 15.04 11.74
CA SER A 18 32.42 13.75 12.37
C SER A 18 31.65 12.82 11.43
N GLN A 19 31.95 11.53 11.52
CA GLN A 19 31.23 10.51 10.76
C GLN A 19 29.74 10.53 11.12
N ALA A 20 29.39 10.93 12.36
CA ALA A 20 28.02 11.06 12.80
C ALA A 20 27.26 12.16 12.02
N GLU A 21 27.88 13.28 11.71
CA GLU A 21 27.28 14.36 10.91
C GLU A 21 27.00 13.91 9.47
N ILE A 22 27.93 13.21 8.86
CA ILE A 22 27.78 12.66 7.52
C ILE A 22 26.67 11.60 7.49
N ASN A 23 26.65 10.70 8.45
CA ASN A 23 25.62 9.66 8.57
C ASN A 23 24.24 10.27 8.80
N SER A 24 24.14 11.32 9.60
CA SER A 24 22.87 12.03 9.87
C SER A 24 22.28 12.62 8.59
N ALA A 25 23.11 13.26 7.76
CA ALA A 25 22.68 13.82 6.48
C ALA A 25 22.21 12.72 5.51
N VAL A 26 22.95 11.61 5.43
CA VAL A 26 22.59 10.45 4.59
C VAL A 26 21.27 9.84 5.06
N ASN A 27 21.06 9.67 6.37
CA ASN A 27 19.84 9.12 6.93
C ASN A 27 18.62 10.01 6.62
N GLN A 28 18.74 11.31 6.70
CA GLN A 28 17.66 12.24 6.36
C GLN A 28 17.23 12.09 4.90
N VAL A 29 18.17 11.98 3.99
CA VAL A 29 17.91 11.79 2.55
C VAL A 29 17.23 10.43 2.32
N GLN A 30 17.73 9.37 2.93
CA GLN A 30 17.14 8.03 2.80
C GLN A 30 15.71 7.97 3.36
N ASN A 31 15.45 8.61 4.50
CA ASN A 31 14.10 8.66 5.07
C ASN A 31 13.12 9.40 4.16
N ALA A 32 13.55 10.49 3.53
CA ALA A 32 12.72 11.22 2.57
C ALA A 32 12.41 10.37 1.33
N ILE A 33 13.39 9.63 0.82
CA ILE A 33 13.21 8.72 -0.32
C ILE A 33 12.25 7.59 0.03
N GLN A 34 12.39 6.97 1.20
CA GLN A 34 11.50 5.91 1.66
C GLN A 34 10.07 6.39 1.83
N ALA A 35 9.85 7.59 2.35
CA ALA A 35 8.52 8.18 2.47
C ALA A 35 7.88 8.40 1.10
N LEU A 36 8.64 8.86 0.11
CA LEU A 36 8.19 9.03 -1.27
C LEU A 36 7.85 7.68 -1.92
N VAL A 37 8.69 6.68 -1.75
CA VAL A 37 8.47 5.33 -2.29
C VAL A 37 7.23 4.69 -1.68
N LYS A 38 7.02 4.81 -0.37
CA LYS A 38 5.80 4.33 0.29
C LYS A 38 4.55 4.98 -0.29
N LYS A 39 4.59 6.29 -0.52
CA LYS A 39 3.45 7.03 -1.05
C LYS A 39 3.15 6.65 -2.50
N SER A 40 4.15 6.39 -3.32
CA SER A 40 3.99 5.99 -4.72
C SER A 40 3.71 4.49 -4.90
N SER A 41 4.02 3.65 -3.90
CA SER A 41 3.80 2.20 -3.95
C SER A 41 2.48 1.76 -3.32
N GLN A 42 1.62 2.68 -2.91
CA GLN A 42 0.27 2.34 -2.43
C GLN A 42 -0.49 1.58 -3.52
N ALA A 43 -0.99 0.40 -3.17
CA ALA A 43 -1.73 -0.44 -4.10
C ALA A 43 -3.01 0.25 -4.57
N SER A 44 -3.32 0.11 -5.85
CA SER A 44 -4.58 0.56 -6.40
C SER A 44 -5.70 -0.37 -5.97
N LYS A 45 -6.70 0.14 -5.26
CA LYS A 45 -7.80 -0.63 -4.67
C LYS A 45 -9.14 -0.39 -5.35
N GLY A 46 -9.17 0.37 -6.44
CA GLY A 46 -10.41 0.68 -7.15
C GLY A 46 -11.13 -0.56 -7.69
N ALA A 47 -10.40 -1.47 -8.33
CA ALA A 47 -10.95 -2.72 -8.82
C ALA A 47 -11.46 -3.62 -7.69
N LEU A 48 -10.74 -3.67 -6.55
CA LEU A 48 -11.15 -4.41 -5.38
C LEU A 48 -12.45 -3.84 -4.79
N ALA A 49 -12.58 -2.54 -4.68
CA ALA A 49 -13.81 -1.88 -4.22
C ALA A 49 -15.00 -2.24 -5.10
N ASN A 50 -14.85 -2.21 -6.42
CA ASN A 50 -15.89 -2.61 -7.37
C ASN A 50 -16.25 -4.09 -7.20
N ALA A 51 -15.26 -4.96 -7.06
CA ALA A 51 -15.49 -6.39 -6.86
C ALA A 51 -16.27 -6.67 -5.57
N ILE A 52 -15.94 -5.97 -4.49
CA ILE A 52 -16.66 -6.08 -3.20
C ILE A 52 -18.12 -5.63 -3.37
N ASN A 53 -18.37 -4.53 -4.05
CA ASN A 53 -19.73 -4.03 -4.26
C ASN A 53 -20.57 -5.00 -5.10
N ILE A 54 -20.01 -5.56 -6.17
CA ILE A 54 -20.69 -6.55 -7.00
C ILE A 54 -20.95 -7.83 -6.20
N ALA A 55 -19.96 -8.28 -5.42
CA ALA A 55 -20.08 -9.46 -4.57
C ALA A 55 -21.20 -9.32 -3.53
N ARG A 56 -21.35 -8.15 -2.93
CA ARG A 56 -22.45 -7.87 -1.99
C ARG A 56 -23.81 -8.00 -2.66
N ARG A 57 -23.95 -7.53 -3.89
CA ARG A 57 -25.20 -7.69 -4.66
C ARG A 57 -25.48 -9.16 -4.95
N LYS A 58 -24.46 -9.93 -5.33
CA LYS A 58 -24.60 -11.37 -5.55
C LYS A 58 -24.97 -12.12 -4.29
N VAL A 59 -24.40 -11.76 -3.14
CA VAL A 59 -24.79 -12.34 -1.84
C VAL A 59 -26.28 -12.11 -1.56
N ALA A 60 -26.77 -10.91 -1.82
CA ALA A 60 -28.20 -10.59 -1.63
C ALA A 60 -29.09 -11.45 -2.53
N GLU A 61 -28.70 -11.68 -3.79
CA GLU A 61 -29.43 -12.56 -4.71
C GLU A 61 -29.35 -14.03 -4.28
N TRP A 62 -28.16 -14.51 -3.93
CA TRP A 62 -27.94 -15.92 -3.61
C TRP A 62 -28.39 -16.32 -2.21
N SER A 63 -28.58 -15.36 -1.31
CA SER A 63 -29.12 -15.67 0.03
C SER A 63 -30.50 -16.35 -0.02
N VAL A 64 -31.23 -16.14 -1.10
CA VAL A 64 -32.55 -16.75 -1.33
C VAL A 64 -32.43 -18.03 -2.14
N SER A 65 -31.61 -18.02 -3.21
CA SER A 65 -31.53 -19.14 -4.18
C SER A 65 -30.44 -20.15 -3.84
N ASP A 66 -29.31 -19.73 -3.29
CA ASP A 66 -28.17 -20.58 -2.93
C ASP A 66 -27.44 -20.04 -1.70
N PRO A 67 -27.96 -20.33 -0.49
CA PRO A 67 -27.36 -19.79 0.74
C PRO A 67 -25.93 -20.29 1.00
N ASN A 68 -25.57 -21.46 0.54
CA ASN A 68 -24.20 -21.98 0.69
C ASN A 68 -23.20 -21.15 -0.11
N ARG A 69 -23.56 -20.81 -1.34
CA ARG A 69 -22.77 -19.96 -2.21
C ARG A 69 -22.64 -18.53 -1.66
N ALA A 70 -23.74 -18.01 -1.16
CA ALA A 70 -23.80 -16.71 -0.50
C ALA A 70 -22.85 -16.67 0.72
N ASN A 71 -22.83 -17.71 1.54
CA ASN A 71 -21.94 -17.79 2.70
C ASN A 71 -20.47 -17.82 2.31
N ARG A 72 -20.11 -18.57 1.27
CA ARG A 72 -18.73 -18.57 0.74
C ARG A 72 -18.31 -17.20 0.25
N LEU A 73 -19.19 -16.54 -0.47
CA LEU A 73 -18.91 -15.20 -0.99
C LEU A 73 -18.77 -14.18 0.14
N ARG A 74 -19.58 -14.28 1.20
CA ARG A 74 -19.46 -13.45 2.41
C ARG A 74 -18.07 -13.59 3.05
N GLN A 75 -17.54 -14.79 3.13
CA GLN A 75 -16.20 -15.05 3.66
C GLN A 75 -15.13 -14.38 2.80
N LEU A 76 -15.27 -14.48 1.48
CA LEU A 76 -14.36 -13.82 0.53
C LEU A 76 -14.45 -12.30 0.63
N ILE A 77 -15.65 -11.76 0.80
CA ILE A 77 -15.86 -10.32 1.00
C ILE A 77 -15.17 -9.86 2.29
N ALA A 78 -15.28 -10.60 3.38
CA ALA A 78 -14.62 -10.26 4.64
C ALA A 78 -13.09 -10.23 4.48
N SER A 79 -12.51 -11.21 3.80
CA SER A 79 -11.07 -11.24 3.49
C SER A 79 -10.67 -10.07 2.59
N ALA A 80 -11.46 -9.78 1.57
CA ALA A 80 -11.22 -8.67 0.65
C ALA A 80 -11.30 -7.32 1.36
N GLN A 81 -12.23 -7.14 2.30
CA GLN A 81 -12.33 -5.92 3.09
C GLN A 81 -11.13 -5.74 4.00
N SER A 82 -10.59 -6.82 4.58
CA SER A 82 -9.35 -6.74 5.37
C SER A 82 -8.19 -6.23 4.54
N VAL A 83 -8.04 -6.71 3.31
CA VAL A 83 -7.02 -6.22 2.38
C VAL A 83 -7.29 -4.78 1.96
N TYR A 84 -8.53 -4.45 1.68
CA TYR A 84 -8.94 -3.09 1.31
C TYR A 84 -8.60 -2.07 2.41
N ASN A 85 -8.83 -2.43 3.66
CA ASN A 85 -8.59 -1.57 4.82
C ASN A 85 -7.12 -1.57 5.26
N ASN A 86 -6.28 -2.45 4.71
CA ASN A 86 -4.88 -2.54 5.08
C ASN A 86 -4.05 -1.57 4.24
N PRO A 87 -3.47 -0.50 4.84
CA PRO A 87 -2.65 0.45 4.09
C PRO A 87 -1.33 -0.15 3.62
N ASN A 88 -0.93 -1.30 4.16
CA ASN A 88 0.31 -1.99 3.82
C ASN A 88 0.09 -3.15 2.83
N ALA A 89 -1.14 -3.34 2.34
CA ALA A 89 -1.43 -4.39 1.36
C ALA A 89 -0.63 -4.16 0.07
N SER A 90 -0.03 -5.21 -0.45
CA SER A 90 0.67 -5.17 -1.74
C SER A 90 -0.33 -5.21 -2.90
N GLN A 91 0.09 -4.76 -4.08
CA GLN A 91 -0.74 -4.86 -5.29
C GLN A 91 -1.07 -6.32 -5.60
N ALA A 92 -0.15 -7.24 -5.36
CA ALA A 92 -0.38 -8.66 -5.56
C ALA A 92 -1.49 -9.20 -4.65
N GLU A 93 -1.54 -8.77 -3.38
CA GLU A 93 -2.61 -9.14 -2.44
C GLU A 93 -3.96 -8.58 -2.88
N VAL A 94 -3.99 -7.31 -3.29
CA VAL A 94 -5.20 -6.65 -3.78
C VAL A 94 -5.72 -7.36 -5.03
N ASP A 95 -4.85 -7.66 -5.99
CA ASP A 95 -5.22 -8.35 -7.22
C ASP A 95 -5.70 -9.78 -6.95
N ALA A 96 -5.06 -10.49 -6.02
CA ALA A 96 -5.47 -11.84 -5.64
C ALA A 96 -6.88 -11.88 -5.05
N GLN A 97 -7.22 -10.93 -4.19
CA GLN A 97 -8.56 -10.81 -3.62
C GLN A 97 -9.60 -10.43 -4.68
N THR A 98 -9.25 -9.50 -5.56
CA THR A 98 -10.11 -9.10 -6.68
C THR A 98 -10.44 -10.30 -7.57
N ASN A 99 -9.43 -11.07 -7.97
CA ASN A 99 -9.59 -12.26 -8.80
C ASN A 99 -10.39 -13.35 -8.07
N ALA A 100 -10.16 -13.55 -6.77
CA ALA A 100 -10.91 -14.51 -5.97
C ALA A 100 -12.39 -14.18 -5.91
N LEU A 101 -12.75 -12.91 -5.77
CA LEU A 101 -14.14 -12.45 -5.77
C LEU A 101 -14.79 -12.73 -7.13
N TYR A 102 -14.15 -12.34 -8.22
CA TYR A 102 -14.70 -12.57 -9.56
C TYR A 102 -14.81 -14.06 -9.89
N ALA A 103 -13.86 -14.88 -9.45
CA ALA A 103 -13.90 -16.33 -9.67
C ALA A 103 -15.06 -17.00 -8.91
N ALA A 104 -15.45 -16.43 -7.76
CA ALA A 104 -16.57 -16.93 -6.94
C ALA A 104 -17.93 -16.45 -7.44
N MET A 105 -17.97 -15.46 -8.25
CA MET A 105 -19.18 -14.90 -8.86
C MET A 105 -19.47 -15.53 -10.21
#